data_5ff8423996b93d6688dc1c252165d9a0
#
_entry.id   5ff8423996b93d6688dc1c252165d9a0
#
_cell.length_a   1.000
_cell.length_b   1.000
_cell.length_c   1.000
_cell.angle_alpha   90.00
_cell.angle_beta   90.00
_cell.angle_gamma   90.00
#
_symmetry.space_group_name_H-M   'P 1'
#
loop_
_entity.id
_entity.type
_entity.pdbx_description
1 polymer ?
#
loop_
_entity_poly.entity_id
_entity_poly.type
_entity_poly.pdbx_seq_one_letter_code
_entity_poly.pdbx_strand_id
1 'polypeptide(L)'
;MTSAGTRDAVPESLTDPGLAILWREVRRRLDRAGPAMERTMAMPAIEPRCSLTLTTLLERSPGARVDLRVLEDGLRRRGIGRDLDSALSRLGYPPDPAAVAARRARARTKRAHAALADAVSGWPEPWAGEWAEELRSSGLVGGLDEMEVASLVDGIRRLLGYLANAPAILTTRAQLAAELFGSAHALDEGTKLASAAKRALRRELGPRGQELEGRQLWEAAGVPVDSVSAPVLTWGLRPLGSSPLASMLNDAADSGMPLHLSLRLLREHPIAIAEKTPVLVVENPSVVEAAMASRTSFALVCTNGNPSTAVTDLLAQMAAAGAALSYHGDFDADGISICRRMQERGCVPWMMDASDYLRAVEGLDSSGASLQRDDRTCGDTPWDRELAAEFDTCRIIVHEECTAPEFLAAFSDAAR
;
A
#
# COMPACT_ATOMS: atom_id res chain seq x y z
N MET A 1 -62.76 -37.52 -26.35
CA MET A 1 -61.56 -37.80 -25.53
C MET A 1 -60.36 -37.81 -26.48
N THR A 2 -59.81 -36.67 -26.73
CA THR A 2 -58.65 -36.47 -27.63
C THR A 2 -57.38 -36.45 -26.80
N SER A 3 -56.49 -37.34 -27.12
CA SER A 3 -55.18 -37.64 -26.57
C SER A 3 -54.31 -36.39 -26.54
N ALA A 4 -54.15 -35.74 -25.37
CA ALA A 4 -53.08 -34.82 -25.06
C ALA A 4 -51.89 -35.64 -24.53
N GLY A 5 -51.18 -36.28 -25.44
CA GLY A 5 -50.06 -37.17 -25.12
C GLY A 5 -48.80 -36.77 -25.84
N THR A 6 -47.75 -36.51 -25.08
CA THR A 6 -46.32 -36.66 -25.46
C THR A 6 -45.69 -35.64 -26.41
N ARG A 7 -45.72 -34.33 -26.06
CA ARG A 7 -44.78 -33.38 -26.64
C ARG A 7 -43.52 -33.14 -25.78
N ASP A 8 -43.32 -33.83 -24.65
CA ASP A 8 -42.29 -33.49 -23.66
C ASP A 8 -41.14 -34.52 -23.52
N ALA A 9 -41.22 -35.68 -24.15
CA ALA A 9 -40.17 -36.69 -24.05
C ALA A 9 -39.06 -36.43 -25.07
N VAL A 10 -37.81 -36.40 -24.56
CA VAL A 10 -36.62 -36.35 -25.43
C VAL A 10 -36.50 -37.66 -26.20
N PRO A 11 -36.35 -37.67 -27.54
CA PRO A 11 -36.14 -38.87 -28.31
C PRO A 11 -34.94 -39.69 -27.84
N GLU A 12 -35.09 -40.99 -27.62
CA GLU A 12 -34.01 -41.89 -27.18
C GLU A 12 -32.79 -41.84 -28.11
N SER A 13 -32.99 -41.63 -29.41
CA SER A 13 -31.89 -41.48 -30.38
C SER A 13 -30.98 -40.30 -30.08
N LEU A 14 -31.43 -39.24 -29.41
CA LEU A 14 -30.63 -38.09 -29.01
C LEU A 14 -29.94 -38.27 -27.65
N THR A 15 -30.40 -39.21 -26.84
CA THR A 15 -29.79 -39.60 -25.55
C THR A 15 -28.89 -40.83 -25.68
N ASP A 16 -28.67 -41.34 -26.88
CA ASP A 16 -27.75 -42.45 -27.13
C ASP A 16 -26.36 -42.12 -26.57
N PRO A 17 -25.75 -43.01 -25.75
CA PRO A 17 -24.40 -42.83 -25.21
C PRO A 17 -23.33 -42.50 -26.27
N GLY A 18 -23.48 -42.95 -27.51
CA GLY A 18 -22.57 -42.64 -28.60
C GLY A 18 -22.55 -41.16 -28.99
N LEU A 19 -23.58 -40.38 -28.65
CA LEU A 19 -23.60 -38.92 -28.80
C LEU A 19 -23.08 -38.14 -27.58
N ALA A 20 -22.85 -38.81 -26.47
CA ALA A 20 -22.48 -38.13 -25.21
C ALA A 20 -21.22 -37.27 -25.33
N ILE A 21 -20.26 -37.71 -26.13
CA ILE A 21 -19.04 -36.95 -26.37
C ILE A 21 -19.32 -35.63 -27.10
N LEU A 22 -20.25 -35.62 -28.06
CA LEU A 22 -20.67 -34.41 -28.75
C LEU A 22 -21.36 -33.43 -27.78
N TRP A 23 -22.33 -33.91 -27.02
CA TRP A 23 -23.08 -33.06 -26.08
C TRP A 23 -22.20 -32.47 -24.99
N ARG A 24 -21.27 -33.26 -24.43
CA ARG A 24 -20.29 -32.77 -23.45
C ARG A 24 -19.36 -31.69 -24.04
N GLU A 25 -18.87 -31.87 -25.26
CA GLU A 25 -18.00 -30.91 -25.89
C GLU A 25 -18.75 -29.61 -26.23
N VAL A 26 -19.96 -29.68 -26.71
CA VAL A 26 -20.83 -28.53 -26.96
C VAL A 26 -21.14 -27.81 -25.64
N ARG A 27 -21.46 -28.55 -24.56
CA ARG A 27 -21.72 -28.00 -23.23
C ARG A 27 -20.49 -27.26 -22.68
N ARG A 28 -19.33 -27.89 -22.73
CA ARG A 28 -18.07 -27.33 -22.28
C ARG A 28 -17.73 -26.01 -22.99
N ARG A 29 -17.98 -25.94 -24.30
CA ARG A 29 -17.76 -24.70 -25.08
C ARG A 29 -18.74 -23.60 -24.68
N LEU A 30 -20.02 -23.97 -24.55
CA LEU A 30 -21.05 -23.01 -24.16
C LEU A 30 -20.81 -22.45 -22.74
N ASP A 31 -20.40 -23.28 -21.80
CA ASP A 31 -20.08 -22.87 -20.44
C ASP A 31 -18.88 -21.93 -20.41
N ARG A 32 -17.85 -22.21 -21.23
CA ARG A 32 -16.62 -21.40 -21.28
C ARG A 32 -16.81 -20.05 -21.98
N ALA A 33 -17.49 -20.03 -23.11
CA ALA A 33 -17.59 -18.84 -23.99
C ALA A 33 -19.00 -18.22 -24.03
N GLY A 34 -20.02 -18.90 -23.55
CA GLY A 34 -21.42 -18.45 -23.61
C GLY A 34 -22.02 -18.44 -25.02
N PRO A 35 -23.13 -17.72 -25.22
CA PRO A 35 -23.81 -17.63 -26.52
C PRO A 35 -22.94 -17.02 -27.64
N ALA A 36 -21.90 -16.28 -27.30
CA ALA A 36 -20.97 -15.67 -28.24
C ALA A 36 -19.84 -16.61 -28.72
N MET A 37 -19.90 -17.90 -28.36
CA MET A 37 -18.89 -18.87 -28.73
C MET A 37 -18.75 -19.02 -30.25
N GLU A 38 -17.57 -19.47 -30.69
CA GLU A 38 -17.35 -19.87 -32.09
C GLU A 38 -18.39 -20.90 -32.51
N ARG A 39 -19.10 -20.60 -33.60
CA ARG A 39 -20.24 -21.42 -34.07
C ARG A 39 -19.85 -22.70 -34.79
N THR A 40 -18.57 -22.89 -35.08
CA THR A 40 -18.07 -24.11 -35.76
C THR A 40 -17.07 -24.83 -34.87
N MET A 41 -17.20 -26.14 -34.72
CA MET A 41 -16.25 -26.98 -33.99
C MET A 41 -15.87 -28.23 -34.78
N ALA A 42 -14.71 -28.82 -34.48
CA ALA A 42 -14.38 -30.14 -34.96
C ALA A 42 -15.44 -31.17 -34.48
N MET A 43 -15.86 -32.05 -35.37
CA MET A 43 -16.74 -33.14 -35.00
C MET A 43 -15.96 -34.14 -34.13
N PRO A 44 -16.38 -34.41 -32.90
CA PRO A 44 -15.75 -35.46 -32.10
C PRO A 44 -16.03 -36.84 -32.72
N ALA A 45 -15.20 -37.81 -32.37
CA ALA A 45 -15.45 -39.19 -32.76
C ALA A 45 -16.76 -39.66 -32.17
N ILE A 46 -17.74 -39.97 -33.02
CA ILE A 46 -19.06 -40.49 -32.64
C ILE A 46 -19.18 -41.93 -33.09
N GLU A 47 -20.01 -42.71 -32.42
CA GLU A 47 -20.26 -44.07 -32.84
C GLU A 47 -21.02 -44.12 -34.17
N PRO A 48 -20.67 -45.02 -35.11
CA PRO A 48 -21.28 -45.10 -36.45
C PRO A 48 -22.79 -45.21 -36.44
N ARG A 49 -23.39 -45.89 -35.44
CA ARG A 49 -24.83 -46.01 -35.27
C ARG A 49 -25.56 -44.68 -35.05
N CYS A 50 -24.85 -43.67 -34.53
CA CYS A 50 -25.41 -42.33 -34.29
C CYS A 50 -25.37 -41.44 -35.54
N SER A 51 -24.73 -41.86 -36.62
CA SER A 51 -24.57 -41.08 -37.86
C SER A 51 -25.89 -40.68 -38.48
N LEU A 52 -26.89 -41.60 -38.53
CA LEU A 52 -28.20 -41.31 -39.08
C LEU A 52 -28.98 -40.27 -38.26
N THR A 53 -28.91 -40.36 -36.92
CA THR A 53 -29.49 -39.38 -36.01
C THR A 53 -28.92 -37.98 -36.26
N LEU A 54 -27.58 -37.87 -36.39
CA LEU A 54 -26.93 -36.58 -36.68
C LEU A 54 -27.24 -36.08 -38.08
N THR A 55 -27.26 -36.96 -39.09
CA THR A 55 -27.66 -36.60 -40.47
C THR A 55 -29.06 -35.99 -40.48
N THR A 56 -29.97 -36.60 -39.76
CA THR A 56 -31.36 -36.13 -39.66
C THR A 56 -31.45 -34.82 -38.85
N LEU A 57 -30.58 -34.64 -37.85
CA LEU A 57 -30.54 -33.43 -37.02
C LEU A 57 -29.92 -32.25 -37.78
N LEU A 58 -28.84 -32.50 -38.53
CA LEU A 58 -28.07 -31.48 -39.27
C LEU A 58 -28.62 -31.28 -40.70
N GLU A 59 -29.58 -32.11 -41.16
CA GLU A 59 -30.10 -32.15 -42.54
C GLU A 59 -29.01 -32.38 -43.60
N ARG A 60 -27.88 -32.95 -43.17
CA ARG A 60 -26.75 -33.34 -44.03
C ARG A 60 -25.88 -34.37 -43.33
N SER A 61 -25.11 -35.11 -44.05
CA SER A 61 -24.15 -36.05 -43.46
C SER A 61 -23.14 -35.31 -42.58
N PRO A 62 -22.81 -35.83 -41.38
CA PRO A 62 -21.81 -35.27 -40.53
C PRO A 62 -20.43 -35.18 -41.23
N GLY A 63 -19.85 -34.02 -41.30
CA GLY A 63 -18.50 -33.80 -41.81
C GLY A 63 -17.46 -33.73 -40.70
N ALA A 64 -16.21 -33.37 -41.05
CA ALA A 64 -15.14 -33.17 -40.07
C ALA A 64 -15.42 -32.02 -39.09
N ARG A 65 -16.37 -31.15 -39.41
CA ARG A 65 -16.81 -30.03 -38.55
C ARG A 65 -18.32 -29.95 -38.44
N VAL A 66 -18.79 -29.52 -37.26
CA VAL A 66 -20.21 -29.27 -37.03
C VAL A 66 -20.45 -27.77 -36.83
N ASP A 67 -21.48 -27.25 -37.52
CA ASP A 67 -21.99 -25.91 -37.28
C ASP A 67 -23.03 -25.97 -36.17
N LEU A 68 -22.75 -25.26 -35.06
CA LEU A 68 -23.59 -25.26 -33.88
C LEU A 68 -24.90 -24.50 -34.07
N ARG A 69 -25.00 -23.60 -35.07
CA ARG A 69 -26.29 -22.98 -35.44
C ARG A 69 -27.21 -24.00 -36.08
N VAL A 70 -26.68 -24.78 -37.02
CA VAL A 70 -27.45 -25.86 -37.67
C VAL A 70 -27.88 -26.89 -36.65
N LEU A 71 -26.99 -27.23 -35.70
CA LEU A 71 -27.28 -28.12 -34.58
C LEU A 71 -28.40 -27.56 -33.69
N GLU A 72 -28.32 -26.30 -33.31
CA GLU A 72 -29.31 -25.59 -32.51
C GLU A 72 -30.67 -25.56 -33.20
N ASP A 73 -30.69 -25.22 -34.50
CA ASP A 73 -31.91 -25.20 -35.31
C ASP A 73 -32.52 -26.58 -35.45
N GLY A 74 -31.69 -27.61 -35.62
CA GLY A 74 -32.16 -28.99 -35.67
C GLY A 74 -32.82 -29.48 -34.36
N LEU A 75 -32.24 -29.11 -33.22
CA LEU A 75 -32.79 -29.39 -31.88
C LEU A 75 -34.10 -28.61 -31.68
N ARG A 76 -34.11 -27.31 -32.02
CA ARG A 76 -35.30 -26.45 -31.91
C ARG A 76 -36.47 -26.94 -32.74
N ARG A 77 -36.25 -27.34 -34.00
CA ARG A 77 -37.31 -27.93 -34.87
C ARG A 77 -37.95 -29.17 -34.26
N ARG A 78 -37.19 -29.91 -33.42
CA ARG A 78 -37.69 -31.11 -32.70
C ARG A 78 -38.28 -30.78 -31.34
N GLY A 79 -38.38 -29.52 -30.97
CA GLY A 79 -38.93 -29.10 -29.69
C GLY A 79 -38.07 -29.44 -28.48
N ILE A 80 -36.76 -29.73 -28.68
CA ILE A 80 -35.88 -30.15 -27.59
C ILE A 80 -35.42 -28.96 -26.72
N GLY A 81 -35.46 -27.76 -27.24
CA GLY A 81 -35.13 -26.52 -26.52
C GLY A 81 -35.37 -25.32 -27.40
N ARG A 82 -35.36 -24.11 -26.80
CA ARG A 82 -35.48 -22.84 -27.51
C ARG A 82 -34.14 -22.39 -28.09
N ASP A 83 -33.07 -22.77 -27.41
CA ASP A 83 -31.68 -22.50 -27.70
C ASP A 83 -30.82 -23.70 -27.32
N LEU A 84 -29.53 -23.62 -27.63
CA LEU A 84 -28.59 -24.71 -27.39
C LEU A 84 -28.43 -25.03 -25.90
N ASP A 85 -28.53 -24.03 -25.02
CA ASP A 85 -28.40 -24.19 -23.56
C ASP A 85 -29.57 -24.99 -22.97
N SER A 86 -30.79 -24.60 -23.31
CA SER A 86 -32.01 -25.30 -22.89
C SER A 86 -32.12 -26.71 -23.50
N ALA A 87 -31.65 -26.86 -24.75
CA ALA A 87 -31.63 -28.17 -25.40
C ALA A 87 -30.65 -29.13 -24.69
N LEU A 88 -29.44 -28.71 -24.43
CA LEU A 88 -28.46 -29.54 -23.72
C LEU A 88 -28.92 -29.90 -22.30
N SER A 89 -29.55 -28.96 -21.60
CA SER A 89 -30.10 -29.23 -20.26
C SER A 89 -31.17 -30.32 -20.29
N ARG A 90 -32.05 -30.29 -21.30
CA ARG A 90 -33.07 -31.35 -21.51
C ARG A 90 -32.45 -32.67 -21.93
N LEU A 91 -31.32 -32.67 -22.62
CA LEU A 91 -30.56 -33.87 -22.98
C LEU A 91 -29.76 -34.46 -21.81
N GLY A 92 -29.85 -33.89 -20.62
CA GLY A 92 -29.12 -34.36 -19.42
C GLY A 92 -27.73 -33.73 -19.24
N TYR A 93 -27.42 -32.65 -19.97
CA TYR A 93 -26.17 -31.89 -19.88
C TYR A 93 -26.43 -30.45 -19.39
N PRO A 94 -26.78 -30.25 -18.10
CA PRO A 94 -27.04 -28.93 -17.57
C PRO A 94 -25.75 -28.09 -17.52
N PRO A 95 -25.85 -26.75 -17.39
CA PRO A 95 -24.69 -25.88 -17.20
C PRO A 95 -23.84 -26.30 -16.00
N ASP A 96 -22.52 -26.25 -16.14
CA ASP A 96 -21.59 -26.30 -15.00
C ASP A 96 -21.63 -24.97 -14.25
N PRO A 97 -22.14 -24.91 -13.01
CA PRO A 97 -22.24 -23.66 -12.25
C PRO A 97 -20.88 -22.98 -12.06
N ALA A 98 -19.80 -23.75 -11.87
CA ALA A 98 -18.46 -23.23 -11.65
C ALA A 98 -17.92 -22.57 -12.94
N ALA A 99 -18.10 -23.22 -14.10
CA ALA A 99 -17.67 -22.67 -15.39
C ALA A 99 -18.47 -21.40 -15.77
N VAL A 100 -19.78 -21.40 -15.50
CA VAL A 100 -20.63 -20.21 -15.72
C VAL A 100 -20.23 -19.06 -14.81
N ALA A 101 -19.95 -19.31 -13.52
CA ALA A 101 -19.47 -18.31 -12.58
C ALA A 101 -18.12 -17.75 -13.02
N ALA A 102 -17.17 -18.60 -13.41
CA ALA A 102 -15.86 -18.18 -13.92
C ALA A 102 -15.96 -17.29 -15.17
N ARG A 103 -16.87 -17.65 -16.12
CA ARG A 103 -17.14 -16.83 -17.31
C ARG A 103 -17.68 -15.44 -16.93
N ARG A 104 -18.66 -15.39 -16.00
CA ARG A 104 -19.23 -14.12 -15.51
C ARG A 104 -18.17 -13.26 -14.84
N ALA A 105 -17.32 -13.86 -14.02
CA ALA A 105 -16.22 -13.16 -13.36
C ALA A 105 -15.24 -12.55 -14.38
N ARG A 106 -14.81 -13.32 -15.40
CA ARG A 106 -13.95 -12.83 -16.48
C ARG A 106 -14.60 -11.67 -17.26
N ALA A 107 -15.88 -11.77 -17.57
CA ALA A 107 -16.62 -10.72 -18.26
C ALA A 107 -16.71 -9.45 -17.41
N ARG A 108 -16.94 -9.59 -16.10
CA ARG A 108 -16.94 -8.48 -15.14
C ARG A 108 -15.56 -7.79 -15.10
N THR A 109 -14.49 -8.55 -14.93
CA THR A 109 -13.12 -8.03 -14.93
C THR A 109 -12.80 -7.29 -16.23
N LYS A 110 -13.18 -7.83 -17.40
CA LYS A 110 -12.96 -7.17 -18.70
C LYS A 110 -13.67 -5.82 -18.78
N ARG A 111 -14.93 -5.74 -18.30
CA ARG A 111 -15.71 -4.49 -18.27
C ARG A 111 -15.12 -3.49 -17.29
N ALA A 112 -14.71 -3.94 -16.09
CA ALA A 112 -14.03 -3.11 -15.12
C ALA A 112 -12.74 -2.47 -15.68
N HIS A 113 -11.94 -3.26 -16.42
CA HIS A 113 -10.72 -2.76 -17.07
C HIS A 113 -11.03 -1.74 -18.17
N ALA A 114 -12.07 -1.95 -18.97
CA ALA A 114 -12.50 -0.98 -19.97
C ALA A 114 -12.99 0.33 -19.31
N ALA A 115 -13.85 0.22 -18.29
CA ALA A 115 -14.34 1.37 -17.53
C ALA A 115 -13.22 2.18 -16.88
N LEU A 116 -12.15 1.49 -16.37
CA LEU A 116 -10.98 2.16 -15.83
C LEU A 116 -10.25 2.98 -16.91
N ALA A 117 -10.00 2.39 -18.07
CA ALA A 117 -9.33 3.07 -19.16
C ALA A 117 -10.13 4.29 -19.65
N ASP A 118 -11.44 4.15 -19.76
CA ASP A 118 -12.35 5.24 -20.16
C ASP A 118 -12.37 6.35 -19.10
N ALA A 119 -12.46 6.01 -17.81
CA ALA A 119 -12.52 6.98 -16.72
C ALA A 119 -11.23 7.78 -16.54
N VAL A 120 -10.08 7.21 -16.90
CA VAL A 120 -8.75 7.86 -16.83
C VAL A 120 -8.44 8.63 -18.14
N SER A 121 -9.17 8.36 -19.21
CA SER A 121 -8.99 9.05 -20.48
C SER A 121 -9.24 10.55 -20.32
N GLY A 122 -8.25 11.35 -20.72
CA GLY A 122 -8.32 12.82 -20.60
C GLY A 122 -7.92 13.39 -19.24
N TRP A 123 -7.34 12.60 -18.35
CA TRP A 123 -6.69 13.14 -17.15
C TRP A 123 -5.47 13.98 -17.53
N PRO A 124 -5.25 15.15 -16.86
CA PRO A 124 -4.12 16.00 -17.17
C PRO A 124 -2.79 15.44 -16.66
N GLU A 125 -2.81 14.56 -15.66
CA GLU A 125 -1.64 13.97 -15.04
C GLU A 125 -0.95 13.00 -16.01
N PRO A 126 0.34 13.23 -16.35
CA PRO A 126 1.04 12.42 -17.36
C PRO A 126 1.21 10.95 -16.93
N TRP A 127 1.15 10.68 -15.62
CA TRP A 127 1.27 9.35 -15.04
C TRP A 127 -0.06 8.57 -14.96
N ALA A 128 -1.19 9.18 -15.30
CA ALA A 128 -2.53 8.59 -15.12
C ALA A 128 -2.68 7.22 -15.82
N GLY A 129 -2.13 7.08 -17.03
CA GLY A 129 -2.16 5.83 -17.78
C GLY A 129 -1.37 4.70 -17.09
N GLU A 130 -0.20 5.01 -16.54
CA GLU A 130 0.63 4.05 -15.81
C GLU A 130 -0.04 3.64 -14.49
N TRP A 131 -0.68 4.58 -13.79
CA TRP A 131 -1.46 4.30 -12.61
C TRP A 131 -2.63 3.35 -12.89
N ALA A 132 -3.38 3.59 -13.96
CA ALA A 132 -4.46 2.70 -14.38
C ALA A 132 -3.95 1.28 -14.69
N GLU A 133 -2.81 1.16 -15.36
CA GLU A 133 -2.18 -0.13 -15.64
C GLU A 133 -1.74 -0.86 -14.36
N GLU A 134 -1.22 -0.13 -13.38
CA GLU A 134 -0.86 -0.66 -12.06
C GLU A 134 -2.10 -1.17 -11.29
N LEU A 135 -3.23 -0.44 -11.32
CA LEU A 135 -4.49 -0.90 -10.73
C LEU A 135 -5.02 -2.16 -11.42
N ARG A 136 -4.86 -2.24 -12.76
CA ARG A 136 -5.26 -3.40 -13.55
C ARG A 136 -4.42 -4.63 -13.23
N SER A 137 -3.10 -4.50 -13.24
CA SER A 137 -2.15 -5.60 -13.03
C SER A 137 -2.17 -6.13 -11.60
N SER A 138 -2.39 -5.26 -10.61
CA SER A 138 -2.53 -5.66 -9.21
C SER A 138 -3.87 -6.35 -8.88
N GLY A 139 -4.83 -6.39 -9.82
CA GLY A 139 -6.14 -6.96 -9.60
C GLY A 139 -7.09 -6.12 -8.75
N LEU A 140 -6.72 -4.90 -8.37
CA LEU A 140 -7.49 -4.04 -7.47
C LEU A 140 -8.91 -3.79 -7.97
N VAL A 141 -9.08 -3.63 -9.28
CA VAL A 141 -10.36 -3.33 -9.94
C VAL A 141 -11.10 -4.57 -10.44
N GLY A 142 -10.47 -5.73 -10.48
CA GLY A 142 -11.01 -6.93 -11.13
C GLY A 142 -12.34 -7.46 -10.57
N GLY A 143 -12.67 -7.13 -9.33
CA GLY A 143 -13.92 -7.50 -8.68
C GLY A 143 -14.97 -6.39 -8.63
N LEU A 144 -14.70 -5.20 -9.21
CA LEU A 144 -15.60 -4.07 -9.25
C LEU A 144 -16.52 -4.14 -10.48
N ASP A 145 -17.68 -3.48 -10.40
CA ASP A 145 -18.48 -3.17 -11.59
C ASP A 145 -18.08 -1.80 -12.20
N GLU A 146 -18.70 -1.43 -13.31
CA GLU A 146 -18.36 -0.21 -14.04
C GLU A 146 -18.61 1.06 -13.21
N MET A 147 -19.69 1.08 -12.40
CA MET A 147 -20.02 2.23 -11.52
C MET A 147 -19.04 2.34 -10.34
N GLU A 148 -18.68 1.21 -9.74
CA GLU A 148 -17.71 1.15 -8.66
C GLU A 148 -16.33 1.63 -9.13
N VAL A 149 -15.92 1.27 -10.36
CA VAL A 149 -14.67 1.76 -10.97
C VAL A 149 -14.72 3.26 -11.21
N ALA A 150 -15.82 3.77 -11.79
CA ALA A 150 -15.99 5.21 -12.02
C ALA A 150 -15.95 5.99 -10.70
N SER A 151 -16.62 5.50 -9.67
CA SER A 151 -16.62 6.09 -8.33
C SER A 151 -15.24 6.11 -7.69
N LEU A 152 -14.47 5.01 -7.84
CA LEU A 152 -13.10 4.92 -7.35
C LEU A 152 -12.21 5.99 -8.01
N VAL A 153 -12.27 6.08 -9.33
CA VAL A 153 -11.47 7.02 -10.13
C VAL A 153 -11.85 8.47 -9.82
N ASP A 154 -13.14 8.78 -9.73
CA ASP A 154 -13.63 10.10 -9.32
C ASP A 154 -13.19 10.45 -7.89
N GLY A 155 -13.21 9.47 -6.98
CA GLY A 155 -12.70 9.64 -5.63
C GLY A 155 -11.23 10.05 -5.60
N ILE A 156 -10.39 9.44 -6.42
CA ILE A 156 -8.96 9.82 -6.53
C ILE A 156 -8.81 11.22 -7.13
N ARG A 157 -9.60 11.56 -8.15
CA ARG A 157 -9.58 12.91 -8.73
C ARG A 157 -9.95 13.98 -7.70
N ARG A 158 -10.99 13.74 -6.89
CA ARG A 158 -11.38 14.66 -5.80
C ARG A 158 -10.27 14.80 -4.75
N LEU A 159 -9.63 13.70 -4.38
CA LEU A 159 -8.52 13.69 -3.44
C LEU A 159 -7.34 14.54 -3.97
N LEU A 160 -6.89 14.30 -5.19
CA LEU A 160 -5.79 15.05 -5.81
C LEU A 160 -6.16 16.54 -5.97
N GLY A 161 -7.36 16.84 -6.39
CA GLY A 161 -7.87 18.22 -6.49
C GLY A 161 -7.92 18.94 -5.15
N TYR A 162 -8.28 18.24 -4.06
CA TYR A 162 -8.21 18.79 -2.71
C TYR A 162 -6.75 19.07 -2.30
N LEU A 163 -5.84 18.13 -2.52
CA LEU A 163 -4.43 18.26 -2.14
C LEU A 163 -3.73 19.41 -2.89
N ALA A 164 -4.03 19.58 -4.18
CA ALA A 164 -3.49 20.67 -4.99
C ALA A 164 -3.94 22.06 -4.51
N ASN A 165 -5.08 22.16 -3.83
CA ASN A 165 -5.67 23.41 -3.33
C ASN A 165 -5.81 23.41 -1.80
N ALA A 166 -5.06 22.54 -1.11
CA ALA A 166 -5.23 22.32 0.32
C ALA A 166 -5.13 23.64 1.10
N PRO A 167 -6.09 23.93 2.00
CA PRO A 167 -5.99 25.07 2.90
C PRO A 167 -4.80 24.91 3.83
N ALA A 168 -4.30 26.04 4.36
CA ALA A 168 -3.19 26.02 5.34
C ALA A 168 -3.53 25.26 6.65
N ILE A 169 -4.79 24.88 6.82
CA ILE A 169 -5.28 24.13 7.99
C ILE A 169 -4.96 22.66 7.83
N LEU A 170 -4.33 22.09 8.83
CA LEU A 170 -4.02 20.66 8.94
C LEU A 170 -5.30 19.84 8.97
N THR A 171 -5.58 19.13 7.87
CA THR A 171 -6.67 18.14 7.81
C THR A 171 -6.06 16.75 7.94
N THR A 172 -6.48 16.00 8.95
CA THR A 172 -6.00 14.62 9.12
C THR A 172 -6.61 13.69 8.08
N ARG A 173 -5.97 12.53 7.84
CA ARG A 173 -6.48 11.53 6.88
C ARG A 173 -7.93 11.13 7.16
N ALA A 174 -8.31 10.95 8.44
CA ALA A 174 -9.67 10.60 8.83
C ALA A 174 -10.67 11.73 8.57
N GLN A 175 -10.28 13.00 8.84
CA GLN A 175 -11.11 14.16 8.54
C GLN A 175 -11.29 14.33 7.04
N LEU A 176 -10.22 14.22 6.27
CA LEU A 176 -10.24 14.28 4.82
C LEU A 176 -11.12 13.17 4.23
N ALA A 177 -11.03 11.96 4.75
CA ALA A 177 -11.86 10.84 4.35
C ALA A 177 -13.34 11.10 4.62
N ALA A 178 -13.68 11.64 5.80
CA ALA A 178 -15.05 12.01 6.14
C ALA A 178 -15.59 13.12 5.23
N GLU A 179 -14.80 14.16 4.97
CA GLU A 179 -15.18 15.30 4.14
C GLU A 179 -15.39 14.88 2.67
N LEU A 180 -14.45 14.17 2.07
CA LEU A 180 -14.53 13.83 0.65
C LEU A 180 -15.41 12.61 0.35
N PHE A 181 -15.54 11.67 1.29
CA PHE A 181 -16.18 10.38 1.03
C PHE A 181 -17.32 10.04 2.00
N GLY A 182 -17.62 10.91 2.96
CA GLY A 182 -18.68 10.70 3.95
C GLY A 182 -18.38 9.64 5.00
N SER A 183 -17.15 9.13 5.05
CA SER A 183 -16.71 8.12 6.03
C SER A 183 -15.27 8.36 6.45
N ALA A 184 -15.02 8.49 7.74
CA ALA A 184 -13.67 8.64 8.29
C ALA A 184 -12.75 7.43 7.99
N HIS A 185 -13.34 6.28 7.65
CA HIS A 185 -12.65 5.03 7.35
C HIS A 185 -12.41 4.79 5.86
N ALA A 186 -12.85 5.68 4.97
CA ALA A 186 -12.74 5.49 3.52
C ALA A 186 -11.28 5.35 3.04
N LEU A 187 -10.34 6.01 3.73
CA LEU A 187 -8.90 5.99 3.42
C LEU A 187 -8.09 5.12 4.40
N ASP A 188 -8.73 4.23 5.17
CA ASP A 188 -8.02 3.31 6.06
C ASP A 188 -7.27 2.23 5.27
N GLU A 189 -6.20 1.71 5.89
CA GLU A 189 -5.42 0.62 5.31
C GLU A 189 -6.32 -0.58 4.97
N GLY A 190 -6.06 -1.19 3.82
CA GLY A 190 -6.84 -2.31 3.31
C GLY A 190 -8.06 -1.92 2.47
N THR A 191 -8.50 -0.66 2.45
CA THR A 191 -9.55 -0.22 1.53
C THR A 191 -9.02 -0.10 0.10
N LYS A 192 -9.87 -0.38 -0.88
CA LYS A 192 -9.50 -0.22 -2.30
C LYS A 192 -9.18 1.23 -2.63
N LEU A 193 -9.92 2.17 -2.04
CA LEU A 193 -9.72 3.60 -2.23
C LEU A 193 -8.35 4.05 -1.68
N ALA A 194 -7.98 3.65 -0.45
CA ALA A 194 -6.67 3.94 0.11
C ALA A 194 -5.54 3.32 -0.71
N SER A 195 -5.74 2.09 -1.21
CA SER A 195 -4.76 1.41 -2.06
C SER A 195 -4.56 2.11 -3.39
N ALA A 196 -5.63 2.59 -4.03
CA ALA A 196 -5.57 3.38 -5.26
C ALA A 196 -4.96 4.76 -5.01
N ALA A 197 -5.34 5.42 -3.89
CA ALA A 197 -4.81 6.72 -3.47
C ALA A 197 -3.30 6.67 -3.24
N LYS A 198 -2.80 5.69 -2.51
CA LYS A 198 -1.36 5.54 -2.25
C LYS A 198 -0.56 5.40 -3.55
N ARG A 199 -1.05 4.66 -4.54
CA ARG A 199 -0.40 4.56 -5.85
C ARG A 199 -0.40 5.88 -6.60
N ALA A 200 -1.52 6.62 -6.58
CA ALA A 200 -1.60 7.95 -7.19
C ALA A 200 -0.64 8.93 -6.50
N LEU A 201 -0.61 8.95 -5.17
CA LEU A 201 0.29 9.81 -4.40
C LEU A 201 1.77 9.51 -4.66
N ARG A 202 2.17 8.24 -4.82
CA ARG A 202 3.54 7.89 -5.20
C ARG A 202 3.91 8.49 -6.55
N ARG A 203 3.00 8.46 -7.51
CA ARG A 203 3.21 9.05 -8.84
C ARG A 203 3.29 10.58 -8.78
N GLU A 204 2.41 11.20 -8.02
CA GLU A 204 2.37 12.65 -7.83
C GLU A 204 3.65 13.19 -7.17
N LEU A 205 4.16 12.50 -6.16
CA LEU A 205 5.39 12.85 -5.46
C LEU A 205 6.67 12.46 -6.22
N GLY A 206 6.55 11.78 -7.35
CA GLY A 206 7.69 11.38 -8.20
C GLY A 206 8.65 10.40 -7.50
N PRO A 207 9.97 10.48 -7.78
CA PRO A 207 10.95 9.54 -7.22
C PRO A 207 10.91 9.42 -5.72
N ARG A 208 10.76 10.55 -5.01
CA ARG A 208 10.64 10.56 -3.55
C ARG A 208 9.44 9.76 -3.04
N GLY A 209 8.32 9.81 -3.76
CA GLY A 209 7.11 9.07 -3.39
C GLY A 209 7.25 7.56 -3.51
N GLN A 210 8.15 7.08 -4.38
CA GLN A 210 8.37 5.65 -4.58
C GLN A 210 9.03 4.96 -3.38
N GLU A 211 9.79 5.71 -2.59
CA GLU A 211 10.49 5.22 -1.41
C GLU A 211 9.65 5.27 -0.13
N LEU A 212 8.48 5.95 -0.21
CA LEU A 212 7.63 6.16 0.95
C LEU A 212 6.48 5.16 1.03
N GLU A 213 6.17 4.71 2.24
CA GLU A 213 5.06 3.80 2.50
C GLU A 213 4.15 4.28 3.64
N GLY A 214 2.96 3.72 3.66
CA GLY A 214 2.01 3.87 4.75
C GLY A 214 1.85 5.33 5.17
N ARG A 215 2.14 5.59 6.42
CA ARG A 215 2.03 6.90 7.07
C ARG A 215 2.90 7.97 6.39
N GLN A 216 4.15 7.65 6.07
CA GLN A 216 5.10 8.61 5.50
C GLN A 216 4.65 9.15 4.15
N LEU A 217 4.00 8.31 3.34
CA LEU A 217 3.46 8.72 2.03
C LEU A 217 2.32 9.74 2.18
N TRP A 218 1.40 9.51 3.11
CA TRP A 218 0.32 10.46 3.40
C TRP A 218 0.85 11.79 3.93
N GLU A 219 1.82 11.73 4.83
CA GLU A 219 2.45 12.91 5.40
C GLU A 219 3.21 13.73 4.35
N ALA A 220 3.93 13.06 3.45
CA ALA A 220 4.61 13.72 2.33
C ALA A 220 3.64 14.38 1.35
N ALA A 221 2.41 13.84 1.22
CA ALA A 221 1.32 14.44 0.46
C ALA A 221 0.59 15.56 1.23
N GLY A 222 1.05 15.94 2.43
CA GLY A 222 0.44 17.01 3.25
C GLY A 222 -0.75 16.56 4.11
N VAL A 223 -1.01 15.25 4.17
CA VAL A 223 -2.11 14.67 4.95
C VAL A 223 -1.57 13.89 6.13
N PRO A 224 -1.40 14.48 7.31
CA PRO A 224 -0.98 13.75 8.49
C PRO A 224 -2.05 12.72 8.86
N VAL A 225 -1.59 11.52 9.22
CA VAL A 225 -2.50 10.47 9.70
C VAL A 225 -3.17 10.95 10.98
N ASP A 226 -2.42 11.72 11.75
CA ASP A 226 -2.82 12.27 13.03
C ASP A 226 -1.94 13.49 13.37
N SER A 227 -2.54 14.56 13.84
CA SER A 227 -1.83 15.78 14.19
C SER A 227 -1.59 15.94 15.71
N VAL A 228 -2.10 15.00 16.53
CA VAL A 228 -2.07 15.09 17.98
C VAL A 228 -1.36 13.92 18.65
N SER A 229 -1.64 12.67 18.23
CA SER A 229 -1.19 11.46 18.94
C SER A 229 0.22 10.95 18.60
N ALA A 230 0.95 11.62 17.71
CA ALA A 230 2.36 11.33 17.47
C ALA A 230 3.24 12.55 17.81
N PRO A 231 3.35 12.90 19.09
CA PRO A 231 4.11 14.06 19.52
C PRO A 231 5.62 13.82 19.41
N VAL A 232 6.38 14.90 19.42
CA VAL A 232 7.83 14.89 19.64
C VAL A 232 8.11 15.16 21.12
N LEU A 233 8.96 14.34 21.72
CA LEU A 233 9.46 14.59 23.07
C LEU A 233 10.66 15.53 22.99
N THR A 234 10.63 16.58 23.82
CA THR A 234 11.68 17.61 23.88
C THR A 234 12.08 17.87 25.32
N TRP A 235 13.34 18.29 25.51
CA TRP A 235 13.84 18.72 26.79
C TRP A 235 14.85 19.87 26.62
N GLY A 236 14.80 20.85 27.50
CA GLY A 236 15.78 21.96 27.50
C GLY A 236 15.69 22.93 26.33
N LEU A 237 14.65 22.87 25.50
CA LEU A 237 14.48 23.81 24.39
C LEU A 237 14.20 25.22 24.88
N ARG A 238 14.93 26.19 24.31
CA ARG A 238 14.81 27.62 24.63
C ARG A 238 14.56 28.46 23.38
N PRO A 239 13.30 28.47 22.90
CA PRO A 239 12.94 29.26 21.74
C PRO A 239 12.96 30.76 22.05
N LEU A 240 13.19 31.54 21.00
CA LEU A 240 13.10 32.99 21.01
C LEU A 240 11.66 33.50 20.96
N GLY A 241 11.44 34.72 21.41
CA GLY A 241 10.13 35.37 21.34
C GLY A 241 9.23 35.05 22.55
N SER A 242 7.97 35.47 22.44
CA SER A 242 6.97 35.42 23.50
C SER A 242 5.67 34.74 23.09
N SER A 243 5.73 33.86 22.09
CA SER A 243 4.57 33.07 21.74
C SER A 243 4.14 32.15 22.92
N PRO A 244 2.89 31.73 23.01
CA PRO A 244 2.45 30.84 24.09
C PRO A 244 3.32 29.56 24.17
N LEU A 245 3.70 28.98 23.03
CA LEU A 245 4.56 27.80 22.99
C LEU A 245 6.00 28.15 23.44
N ALA A 246 6.55 29.30 22.99
CA ALA A 246 7.88 29.71 23.41
C ALA A 246 7.94 29.93 24.93
N SER A 247 6.96 30.58 25.53
CA SER A 247 6.87 30.76 26.99
C SER A 247 6.80 29.43 27.72
N MET A 248 5.93 28.52 27.26
CA MET A 248 5.78 27.18 27.86
C MET A 248 7.07 26.37 27.82
N LEU A 249 7.80 26.41 26.68
CA LEU A 249 9.07 25.70 26.53
C LEU A 249 10.17 26.29 27.42
N ASN A 250 10.26 27.63 27.53
CA ASN A 250 11.21 28.28 28.39
C ASN A 250 10.94 27.97 29.89
N ASP A 251 9.68 28.02 30.33
CA ASP A 251 9.29 27.67 31.70
C ASP A 251 9.58 26.19 32.00
N ALA A 252 9.34 25.29 31.04
CA ALA A 252 9.69 23.88 31.16
C ALA A 252 11.21 23.66 31.25
N ALA A 253 12.00 24.36 30.42
CA ALA A 253 13.44 24.28 30.47
C ALA A 253 14.01 24.81 31.81
N ASP A 254 13.45 25.89 32.34
CA ASP A 254 13.82 26.44 33.66
C ASP A 254 13.48 25.47 34.80
N SER A 255 12.39 24.74 34.65
CA SER A 255 11.95 23.74 35.64
C SER A 255 12.55 22.35 35.43
N GLY A 256 13.33 22.12 34.37
CA GLY A 256 13.90 20.82 34.02
C GLY A 256 12.82 19.79 33.66
N MET A 257 11.71 20.23 33.06
CA MET A 257 10.60 19.35 32.67
C MET A 257 10.66 19.00 31.17
N PRO A 258 10.47 17.73 30.79
CA PRO A 258 10.30 17.32 29.40
C PRO A 258 8.89 17.68 28.91
N LEU A 259 8.75 17.98 27.62
CA LEU A 259 7.46 18.28 27.01
C LEU A 259 7.23 17.46 25.74
N HIS A 260 6.00 16.97 25.59
CA HIS A 260 5.51 16.40 24.38
C HIS A 260 4.79 17.45 23.51
N LEU A 261 5.30 17.71 22.32
CA LEU A 261 4.73 18.70 21.39
C LEU A 261 4.04 18.01 20.23
N SER A 262 2.76 18.29 20.05
CA SER A 262 2.02 17.77 18.90
C SER A 262 2.38 18.54 17.63
N LEU A 263 2.23 17.89 16.47
CA LEU A 263 2.40 18.54 15.16
C LEU A 263 1.52 19.78 15.01
N ARG A 264 0.28 19.69 15.50
CA ARG A 264 -0.67 20.82 15.48
C ARG A 264 -0.11 22.03 16.21
N LEU A 265 0.39 21.82 17.44
CA LEU A 265 0.93 22.88 18.26
C LEU A 265 2.15 23.57 17.57
N LEU A 266 3.04 22.77 16.97
CA LEU A 266 4.22 23.28 16.26
C LEU A 266 3.84 24.11 15.01
N ARG A 267 2.77 23.77 14.31
CA ARG A 267 2.33 24.51 13.11
C ARG A 267 1.49 25.73 13.44
N GLU A 268 0.68 25.68 14.49
CA GLU A 268 -0.07 26.86 14.97
C GLU A 268 0.86 27.89 15.64
N HIS A 269 1.94 27.43 16.26
CA HIS A 269 2.91 28.26 16.97
C HIS A 269 4.35 27.88 16.57
N PRO A 270 4.81 28.25 15.35
CA PRO A 270 6.18 27.98 14.95
C PRO A 270 7.20 28.53 15.95
N ILE A 271 8.26 27.77 16.19
CA ILE A 271 9.34 28.18 17.10
C ILE A 271 10.54 28.67 16.30
N ALA A 272 11.20 29.69 16.84
CA ALA A 272 12.52 30.13 16.43
C ALA A 272 13.49 29.87 17.60
N ILE A 273 14.73 29.46 17.29
CA ILE A 273 15.78 29.23 18.25
C ILE A 273 17.00 30.09 17.87
N ALA A 274 17.88 30.42 18.79
CA ALA A 274 19.04 31.18 18.45
C ALA A 274 19.95 30.42 17.47
N GLU A 275 20.57 31.15 16.55
CA GLU A 275 21.51 30.57 15.58
C GLU A 275 22.63 29.83 16.32
N LYS A 276 23.05 28.68 15.78
CA LYS A 276 24.09 27.81 16.37
C LYS A 276 23.75 27.21 17.73
N THR A 277 22.49 27.32 18.21
CA THR A 277 22.10 26.62 19.42
C THR A 277 22.34 25.11 19.22
N PRO A 278 23.14 24.47 20.11
CA PRO A 278 23.40 23.05 20.03
C PRO A 278 22.15 22.25 20.44
N VAL A 279 21.71 21.36 19.60
CA VAL A 279 20.56 20.49 19.83
C VAL A 279 20.97 19.06 19.51
N LEU A 280 20.86 18.18 20.49
CA LEU A 280 21.10 16.75 20.28
C LEU A 280 19.77 16.04 20.01
N VAL A 281 19.70 15.37 18.87
CA VAL A 281 18.58 14.51 18.48
C VAL A 281 18.95 13.09 18.87
N VAL A 282 18.08 12.43 19.65
CA VAL A 282 18.30 11.08 20.18
C VAL A 282 17.15 10.16 19.78
N GLU A 283 17.41 8.87 19.75
CA GLU A 283 16.38 7.92 19.33
C GLU A 283 15.47 7.52 20.50
N ASN A 284 16.04 7.27 21.67
CA ASN A 284 15.33 6.64 22.77
C ASN A 284 14.92 7.62 23.88
N PRO A 285 13.68 7.58 24.37
CA PRO A 285 13.22 8.40 25.51
C PRO A 285 14.04 8.23 26.79
N SER A 286 14.63 7.05 27.04
CA SER A 286 15.47 6.80 28.21
C SER A 286 16.74 7.65 28.21
N VAL A 287 17.23 8.06 27.05
CA VAL A 287 18.35 9.02 26.93
C VAL A 287 17.94 10.41 27.45
N VAL A 288 16.69 10.82 27.19
CA VAL A 288 16.17 12.08 27.74
C VAL A 288 16.10 11.99 29.28
N GLU A 289 15.69 10.84 29.84
CA GLU A 289 15.71 10.61 31.30
C GLU A 289 17.13 10.69 31.86
N ALA A 290 18.12 10.10 31.17
CA ALA A 290 19.53 10.18 31.57
C ALA A 290 20.07 11.64 31.55
N ALA A 291 19.69 12.40 30.50
CA ALA A 291 20.05 13.81 30.39
C ALA A 291 19.41 14.66 31.51
N MET A 292 18.18 14.41 31.84
CA MET A 292 17.47 15.05 32.97
C MET A 292 18.16 14.74 34.31
N ALA A 293 18.53 13.49 34.55
CA ALA A 293 19.25 13.07 35.75
C ALA A 293 20.61 13.76 35.87
N SER A 294 21.32 13.92 34.75
CA SER A 294 22.64 14.56 34.67
C SER A 294 22.55 16.09 34.60
N ARG A 295 21.35 16.68 34.53
CA ARG A 295 21.10 18.13 34.42
C ARG A 295 21.93 18.78 33.28
N THR A 296 21.92 18.16 32.11
CA THR A 296 22.63 18.71 30.94
C THR A 296 22.13 20.10 30.58
N SER A 297 22.97 20.94 29.98
CA SER A 297 22.64 22.36 29.70
C SER A 297 22.20 22.59 28.23
N PHE A 298 22.21 21.57 27.42
CA PHE A 298 21.82 21.63 26.00
C PHE A 298 20.42 21.08 25.76
N ALA A 299 19.84 21.40 24.60
CA ALA A 299 18.52 20.95 24.22
C ALA A 299 18.53 19.55 23.61
N LEU A 300 17.50 18.75 23.89
CA LEU A 300 17.27 17.45 23.29
C LEU A 300 15.93 17.40 22.54
N VAL A 301 15.94 16.64 21.44
CA VAL A 301 14.76 16.23 20.68
C VAL A 301 14.80 14.71 20.54
N CYS A 302 13.79 14.00 20.99
CA CYS A 302 13.73 12.54 20.88
C CYS A 302 12.80 12.11 19.73
N THR A 303 13.32 11.23 18.87
CA THR A 303 12.57 10.71 17.73
C THR A 303 11.59 9.61 18.12
N ASN A 304 11.84 8.91 19.23
CA ASN A 304 11.09 7.74 19.69
C ASN A 304 10.99 6.67 18.59
N GLY A 305 12.14 6.20 18.14
CA GLY A 305 12.29 5.32 16.97
C GLY A 305 12.16 6.10 15.66
N ASN A 306 11.39 5.58 14.71
CA ASN A 306 11.16 6.25 13.43
C ASN A 306 10.57 7.66 13.59
N PRO A 307 11.24 8.71 13.09
CA PRO A 307 10.81 10.09 13.29
C PRO A 307 9.39 10.35 12.78
N SER A 308 8.54 10.87 13.66
CA SER A 308 7.19 11.31 13.29
C SER A 308 7.22 12.62 12.50
N THR A 309 6.07 13.02 11.92
CA THR A 309 5.97 14.33 11.26
C THR A 309 6.21 15.48 12.24
N ALA A 310 5.83 15.33 13.50
CA ALA A 310 6.11 16.36 14.52
C ALA A 310 7.63 16.52 14.75
N VAL A 311 8.38 15.42 14.77
CA VAL A 311 9.85 15.45 14.84
C VAL A 311 10.45 16.17 13.64
N THR A 312 10.07 15.73 12.43
CA THR A 312 10.62 16.29 11.19
C THR A 312 10.25 17.77 10.98
N ASP A 313 9.06 18.18 11.38
CA ASP A 313 8.58 19.56 11.31
C ASP A 313 9.36 20.45 12.31
N LEU A 314 9.54 19.98 13.55
CA LEU A 314 10.32 20.67 14.57
C LEU A 314 11.79 20.85 14.12
N LEU A 315 12.43 19.79 13.65
CA LEU A 315 13.82 19.86 13.17
C LEU A 315 13.96 20.79 11.97
N ALA A 316 12.98 20.82 11.05
CA ALA A 316 12.98 21.75 9.92
C ALA A 316 12.88 23.22 10.39
N GLN A 317 12.04 23.51 11.38
CA GLN A 317 11.94 24.85 11.98
C GLN A 317 13.26 25.29 12.63
N MET A 318 13.90 24.38 13.39
CA MET A 318 15.18 24.61 14.03
C MET A 318 16.34 24.81 13.03
N ALA A 319 16.40 23.96 11.99
CA ALA A 319 17.39 24.08 10.93
C ALA A 319 17.25 25.41 10.18
N ALA A 320 16.00 25.81 9.86
CA ALA A 320 15.71 27.11 9.23
C ALA A 320 16.11 28.29 10.11
N ALA A 321 16.09 28.13 11.43
CA ALA A 321 16.59 29.12 12.39
C ALA A 321 18.13 29.08 12.59
N GLY A 322 18.83 28.14 11.94
CA GLY A 322 20.29 28.03 12.04
C GLY A 322 20.80 27.29 13.28
N ALA A 323 19.98 26.45 13.92
CA ALA A 323 20.44 25.61 15.03
C ALA A 323 21.49 24.59 14.57
N ALA A 324 22.42 24.23 15.45
CA ALA A 324 23.40 23.16 15.23
C ALA A 324 22.79 21.82 15.67
N LEU A 325 22.26 21.08 14.70
CA LEU A 325 21.61 19.80 14.96
C LEU A 325 22.61 18.65 14.88
N SER A 326 22.66 17.82 15.91
CA SER A 326 23.46 16.59 15.94
C SER A 326 22.54 15.41 16.22
N TYR A 327 22.86 14.21 15.70
CA TYR A 327 22.06 13.00 15.90
C TYR A 327 22.90 11.86 16.46
N HIS A 328 22.39 11.18 17.46
CA HIS A 328 22.87 9.89 17.97
C HIS A 328 21.70 8.90 18.01
N GLY A 329 21.95 7.60 17.87
CA GLY A 329 20.95 6.55 17.94
C GLY A 329 21.55 5.17 18.12
N ASP A 330 20.71 4.13 18.03
CA ASP A 330 21.16 2.75 18.15
C ASP A 330 22.15 2.36 17.04
N PHE A 331 23.13 1.51 17.37
CA PHE A 331 23.90 0.78 16.38
C PHE A 331 23.19 -0.56 16.07
N ASP A 332 22.14 -0.46 15.26
CA ASP A 332 21.49 -1.57 14.57
C ASP A 332 21.10 -1.11 13.15
N ALA A 333 20.53 -2.01 12.35
CA ALA A 333 20.18 -1.68 10.96
C ALA A 333 19.14 -0.54 10.86
N ASP A 334 18.20 -0.45 11.81
CA ASP A 334 17.18 0.60 11.85
C ASP A 334 17.75 1.93 12.33
N GLY A 335 18.51 1.96 13.43
CA GLY A 335 19.12 3.16 13.98
C GLY A 335 20.12 3.81 13.00
N ILE A 336 20.96 3.02 12.33
CA ILE A 336 21.86 3.50 11.26
C ILE A 336 21.04 4.06 10.08
N SER A 337 19.94 3.43 9.72
CA SER A 337 19.03 3.95 8.70
C SER A 337 18.35 5.25 9.12
N ILE A 338 17.98 5.40 10.40
CA ILE A 338 17.44 6.65 10.94
C ILE A 338 18.53 7.74 10.91
N CYS A 339 19.77 7.44 11.31
CA CYS A 339 20.91 8.37 11.25
C CYS A 339 21.08 8.95 9.85
N ARG A 340 21.06 8.12 8.81
CA ARG A 340 21.13 8.55 7.40
C ARG A 340 20.03 9.54 7.06
N ARG A 341 18.77 9.24 7.43
CA ARG A 341 17.64 10.13 7.19
C ARG A 341 17.72 11.44 7.99
N MET A 342 18.33 11.42 9.16
CA MET A 342 18.58 12.63 9.95
C MET A 342 19.69 13.47 9.31
N GLN A 343 20.74 12.86 8.79
CA GLN A 343 21.78 13.56 8.04
C GLN A 343 21.21 14.28 6.80
N GLU A 344 20.32 13.65 6.05
CA GLU A 344 19.60 14.26 4.92
C GLU A 344 18.78 15.50 5.34
N ARG A 345 18.43 15.61 6.61
CA ARG A 345 17.70 16.74 7.22
C ARG A 345 18.59 17.78 7.90
N GLY A 346 19.90 17.65 7.72
CA GLY A 346 20.86 18.59 8.23
C GLY A 346 21.38 18.30 9.64
N CYS A 347 21.06 17.14 10.21
CA CYS A 347 21.72 16.70 11.45
C CYS A 347 23.12 16.16 11.15
N VAL A 348 24.09 16.48 11.98
CA VAL A 348 25.43 15.89 11.93
C VAL A 348 25.46 14.64 12.81
N PRO A 349 25.84 13.46 12.29
CA PRO A 349 26.02 12.27 13.12
C PRO A 349 27.01 12.57 14.26
N TRP A 350 26.61 12.28 15.48
CA TRP A 350 27.37 12.52 16.70
C TRP A 350 27.76 11.21 17.36
N MET A 351 29.04 10.92 17.42
CA MET A 351 29.56 9.64 17.94
C MET A 351 28.89 8.43 17.30
N MET A 352 28.74 8.46 15.96
CA MET A 352 28.11 7.45 15.13
C MET A 352 29.04 6.98 14.02
N ASP A 353 30.36 6.96 14.27
CA ASP A 353 31.35 6.41 13.33
C ASP A 353 31.77 4.98 13.67
N ALA A 354 32.61 4.36 12.84
CA ALA A 354 33.10 3.01 13.02
C ALA A 354 33.86 2.83 14.34
N SER A 355 34.66 3.84 14.72
CA SER A 355 35.46 3.80 15.96
C SER A 355 34.57 3.87 17.20
N ASP A 356 33.48 4.62 17.15
CA ASP A 356 32.48 4.69 18.21
C ASP A 356 31.75 3.35 18.38
N TYR A 357 31.35 2.75 17.25
CA TYR A 357 30.71 1.45 17.23
C TYR A 357 31.61 0.37 17.86
N LEU A 358 32.85 0.26 17.39
CA LEU A 358 33.78 -0.76 17.88
C LEU A 358 34.07 -0.57 19.37
N ARG A 359 34.26 0.67 19.84
CA ARG A 359 34.44 0.99 21.25
C ARG A 359 33.23 0.59 22.10
N ALA A 360 32.03 0.84 21.60
CA ALA A 360 30.79 0.46 22.28
C ALA A 360 30.63 -1.08 22.38
N VAL A 361 30.95 -1.81 21.30
CA VAL A 361 30.96 -3.28 21.30
C VAL A 361 31.99 -3.83 22.32
N GLU A 362 33.20 -3.27 22.35
CA GLU A 362 34.25 -3.68 23.30
C GLU A 362 33.81 -3.39 24.75
N GLY A 363 33.12 -2.28 24.98
CA GLY A 363 32.54 -1.94 26.27
C GLY A 363 31.50 -2.95 26.74
N LEU A 364 30.61 -3.39 25.86
CA LEU A 364 29.61 -4.40 26.15
C LEU A 364 30.25 -5.77 26.48
N ASP A 365 31.21 -6.19 25.67
CA ASP A 365 31.93 -7.47 25.88
C ASP A 365 32.67 -7.47 27.22
N SER A 366 33.37 -6.38 27.54
CA SER A 366 34.09 -6.19 28.81
C SER A 366 33.17 -6.19 30.03
N SER A 367 31.91 -5.75 29.87
CA SER A 367 30.92 -5.77 30.97
C SER A 367 30.28 -7.14 31.21
N GLY A 368 30.54 -8.12 30.32
CA GLY A 368 29.91 -9.43 30.37
C GLY A 368 28.43 -9.42 29.96
N ALA A 369 27.99 -8.40 29.26
CA ALA A 369 26.62 -8.33 28.75
C ALA A 369 26.38 -9.38 27.66
N SER A 370 25.13 -9.83 27.54
CA SER A 370 24.72 -10.72 26.46
C SER A 370 24.66 -9.95 25.14
N LEU A 371 25.58 -10.26 24.21
CA LEU A 371 25.65 -9.61 22.92
C LEU A 371 24.48 -10.09 22.01
N GLN A 372 23.63 -9.18 21.61
CA GLN A 372 22.58 -9.39 20.62
C GLN A 372 23.11 -9.12 19.21
N ARG A 373 22.62 -9.84 18.22
CA ARG A 373 23.04 -9.69 16.82
C ARG A 373 21.88 -9.25 15.93
N ASP A 374 22.16 -8.38 14.97
CA ASP A 374 21.25 -8.04 13.89
C ASP A 374 21.68 -8.78 12.61
N ASP A 375 20.81 -9.62 12.07
CA ASP A 375 21.08 -10.37 10.83
C ASP A 375 20.90 -9.53 9.56
N ARG A 376 20.38 -8.29 9.69
CA ARG A 376 20.15 -7.36 8.59
C ARG A 376 21.42 -6.56 8.28
N THR A 377 21.54 -6.10 7.03
CA THR A 377 22.58 -5.13 6.65
C THR A 377 22.12 -3.71 6.96
N CYS A 378 23.03 -2.84 7.38
CA CYS A 378 22.70 -1.45 7.71
C CYS A 378 22.58 -0.52 6.50
N GLY A 379 23.02 -0.96 5.31
CA GLY A 379 23.12 -0.14 4.11
C GLY A 379 24.24 0.90 4.16
N ASP A 380 24.21 1.90 3.26
CA ASP A 380 25.26 2.90 3.15
C ASP A 380 25.31 3.84 4.37
N THR A 381 26.53 4.21 4.78
CA THR A 381 26.82 5.18 5.83
C THR A 381 27.65 6.36 5.25
N PRO A 382 26.99 7.37 4.62
CA PRO A 382 27.67 8.43 3.88
C PRO A 382 28.61 9.30 4.73
N TRP A 383 28.39 9.37 6.03
CA TRP A 383 29.20 10.13 6.98
C TRP A 383 30.48 9.39 7.39
N ASP A 384 30.45 8.06 7.35
CA ASP A 384 31.62 7.21 7.61
C ASP A 384 31.49 5.88 6.85
N ARG A 385 32.34 5.68 5.85
CA ARG A 385 32.29 4.49 4.98
C ARG A 385 32.75 3.20 5.67
N GLU A 386 33.52 3.31 6.76
CA GLU A 386 34.03 2.17 7.50
C GLU A 386 32.95 1.56 8.40
N LEU A 387 32.01 2.38 8.90
CA LEU A 387 30.94 1.94 9.80
C LEU A 387 30.10 0.81 9.21
N ALA A 388 29.68 0.91 7.95
CA ALA A 388 28.88 -0.15 7.31
C ALA A 388 29.64 -1.48 7.24
N ALA A 389 30.93 -1.44 6.92
CA ALA A 389 31.76 -2.65 6.83
C ALA A 389 31.99 -3.28 8.21
N GLU A 390 32.26 -2.47 9.22
CA GLU A 390 32.46 -2.94 10.60
C GLU A 390 31.16 -3.50 11.19
N PHE A 391 30.03 -2.81 10.98
CA PHE A 391 28.72 -3.30 11.43
C PHE A 391 28.37 -4.63 10.76
N ASP A 392 28.52 -4.74 9.44
CA ASP A 392 28.20 -5.99 8.71
C ASP A 392 29.14 -7.14 9.08
N THR A 393 30.32 -6.86 9.61
CA THR A 393 31.28 -7.85 10.14
C THR A 393 30.91 -8.30 11.54
N CYS A 394 30.71 -7.37 12.46
CA CYS A 394 30.43 -7.64 13.88
C CYS A 394 28.98 -8.01 14.13
N ARG A 395 28.04 -7.26 13.51
CA ARG A 395 26.57 -7.41 13.64
C ARG A 395 26.07 -7.38 15.08
N ILE A 396 26.76 -6.75 15.97
CA ILE A 396 26.37 -6.63 17.37
C ILE A 396 25.50 -5.37 17.51
N ILE A 397 24.32 -5.54 18.12
CA ILE A 397 23.43 -4.44 18.45
C ILE A 397 24.00 -3.72 19.67
N VAL A 398 24.14 -2.39 19.58
CA VAL A 398 24.43 -1.55 20.72
C VAL A 398 23.29 -0.56 20.87
N HIS A 399 22.53 -0.73 21.94
CA HIS A 399 21.45 0.20 22.24
C HIS A 399 22.01 1.54 22.73
N GLU A 400 21.37 2.63 22.31
CA GLU A 400 21.76 4.01 22.61
C GLU A 400 21.97 4.26 24.10
N GLU A 401 21.16 3.63 24.94
CA GLU A 401 21.26 3.71 26.40
C GLU A 401 22.58 3.21 26.97
N CYS A 402 23.21 2.27 26.31
CA CYS A 402 24.48 1.70 26.77
C CYS A 402 25.62 2.74 26.67
N THR A 403 25.53 3.67 25.73
CA THR A 403 26.55 4.71 25.47
C THR A 403 26.10 6.07 25.94
N ALA A 404 24.87 6.24 26.44
CA ALA A 404 24.28 7.53 26.83
C ALA A 404 25.17 8.35 27.80
N PRO A 405 25.74 7.81 28.87
CA PRO A 405 26.59 8.61 29.76
C PRO A 405 27.81 9.23 29.06
N GLU A 406 28.43 8.50 28.13
CA GLU A 406 29.62 8.94 27.40
C GLU A 406 29.30 10.04 26.40
N PHE A 407 28.34 9.79 25.47
CA PHE A 407 28.05 10.77 24.42
C PHE A 407 27.35 12.04 24.96
N LEU A 408 26.53 11.93 26.03
CA LEU A 408 25.92 13.11 26.67
C LEU A 408 26.97 13.98 27.34
N ALA A 409 27.95 13.37 28.02
CA ALA A 409 29.06 14.11 28.61
C ALA A 409 29.93 14.81 27.53
N ALA A 410 30.28 14.07 26.48
CA ALA A 410 31.05 14.61 25.35
C ALA A 410 30.28 15.76 24.65
N PHE A 411 28.96 15.62 24.47
CA PHE A 411 28.14 16.69 23.87
C PHE A 411 28.05 17.91 24.76
N SER A 412 27.94 17.71 26.08
CA SER A 412 27.93 18.81 27.05
C SER A 412 29.23 19.65 27.00
N ASP A 413 30.36 18.97 26.80
CA ASP A 413 31.66 19.68 26.68
C ASP A 413 31.79 20.40 25.33
N ALA A 414 31.31 19.81 24.25
CA ALA A 414 31.31 20.44 22.91
C ALA A 414 30.32 21.61 22.79
N ALA A 415 29.26 21.63 23.60
CA ALA A 415 28.21 22.65 23.59
C ALA A 415 28.53 23.90 24.42
N ARG A 416 29.64 23.88 25.16
CA ARG A 416 30.15 25.03 25.95
C ARG A 416 30.94 25.99 25.08
#